data_f81a398618f253c4aaaa4c03274e162f
#
_entry.id   f81a398618f253c4aaaa4c03274e162f
#
_cell.length_a   1.000
_cell.length_b   1.000
_cell.length_c   1.000
_cell.angle_alpha   90.00
_cell.angle_beta   90.00
_cell.angle_gamma   90.00
#
_symmetry.space_group_name_H-M   'P 1'
#
loop_
_entity.id
_entity.type
_entity.pdbx_description
1 polymer ?
#
loop_
_entity_poly.entity_id
_entity_poly.type
_entity_poly.pdbx_seq_one_letter_code
_entity_poly.pdbx_strand_id
1 'polypeptide(L)'
;VYAAPNDTIQTGISADGMDLSGMTQEQAQGAVQSYVNELGQAQVQLQAQDGQSVSISLSELGISWKNPELVSEAVSLGKKGNIVARYKAEKDLQNKGKNYPVVLDFDKEAIRQAVAERCSKFNVEAIDAHLTRVDGSFQIEDGQTGYVVDENASVAAIYDYLTGSWVKGENGNVALVMAVDEPKGKTEELAKVKDVLGTFTTSYSTSGASRSKNVANGCSLINGTTLYPGDTFSTYNTVKPFSTENGYEMAGSYLNGKVVDSIGGGICQVSTTLYNAVLRAELEVTERHNHSMIVTYVDPSADAAIAESSGKDFVFVNNTDYPIYIDGHTADKKITFTIYGVETRAKNRAVDYESEVVEKKVPEADQIIADASQPIGVISVSSAHIGYKAKLWKIVKENGVEVSREQVNSSNYKMSPRTATVGIASPDPNATSQMQAAIATSSIDTVKATISNIKAQQAAAAALTPEQLQAIAEAQAQAAQAQQDAAAGN
;
A
#
# COMPACT_ATOMS: atom_id res chain seq x y z
N VAL A 1 16.59 22.23 57.91
CA VAL A 1 17.98 21.92 58.27
C VAL A 1 18.82 23.05 57.74
N TYR A 2 19.38 23.92 58.62
CA TYR A 2 20.34 24.95 58.22
C TYR A 2 21.65 24.22 57.86
N ALA A 3 22.13 24.38 56.63
CA ALA A 3 23.46 23.89 56.23
C ALA A 3 24.53 24.55 57.11
N ALA A 4 25.59 23.79 57.49
CA ALA A 4 26.70 24.36 58.24
C ALA A 4 27.36 25.49 57.44
N PRO A 5 27.89 26.56 58.08
CA PRO A 5 28.43 27.73 57.38
C PRO A 5 29.52 27.43 56.35
N ASN A 6 30.07 26.21 56.33
CA ASN A 6 31.09 25.74 55.40
C ASN A 6 30.56 25.09 54.14
N ASP A 7 29.22 24.89 53.99
CA ASP A 7 28.61 24.16 52.87
C ASP A 7 27.98 25.09 51.82
N THR A 8 28.07 26.41 52.04
CA THR A 8 27.49 27.41 51.11
C THR A 8 28.59 28.12 50.33
N ILE A 9 28.20 28.60 49.10
CA ILE A 9 29.07 29.36 48.19
C ILE A 9 29.45 30.71 48.85
N GLN A 10 30.71 31.13 48.71
CA GLN A 10 31.21 32.40 49.22
C GLN A 10 30.56 33.59 48.50
N THR A 11 30.45 34.73 49.23
CA THR A 11 29.92 35.99 48.63
C THR A 11 30.83 36.49 47.51
N GLY A 12 30.19 36.99 46.42
CA GLY A 12 30.88 37.50 45.22
C GLY A 12 31.12 36.47 44.13
N ILE A 13 30.53 35.26 44.25
CA ILE A 13 30.58 34.23 43.22
C ILE A 13 29.28 34.20 42.44
N SER A 14 29.38 34.24 41.11
CA SER A 14 28.25 34.20 40.18
C SER A 14 28.49 33.21 39.05
N ALA A 15 27.42 32.81 38.36
CA ALA A 15 27.47 32.04 37.09
C ALA A 15 26.69 32.81 36.04
N ASP A 16 27.31 33.16 34.92
CA ASP A 16 26.76 34.05 33.86
C ASP A 16 26.03 35.29 34.43
N GLY A 17 26.60 35.88 35.52
CA GLY A 17 26.04 37.03 36.18
C GLY A 17 24.95 36.73 37.20
N MET A 18 24.48 35.50 37.30
CA MET A 18 23.53 35.06 38.33
C MET A 18 24.27 34.89 39.65
N ASP A 19 23.88 35.60 40.73
CA ASP A 19 24.50 35.54 42.05
C ASP A 19 24.23 34.17 42.71
N LEU A 20 25.30 33.45 43.01
CA LEU A 20 25.29 32.15 43.73
C LEU A 20 25.65 32.28 45.22
N SER A 21 25.94 33.49 45.73
CA SER A 21 26.37 33.75 47.09
C SER A 21 25.40 33.16 48.14
N GLY A 22 25.94 32.42 49.09
CA GLY A 22 25.16 31.84 50.17
C GLY A 22 24.35 30.58 49.83
N MET A 23 24.33 30.18 48.55
CA MET A 23 23.63 28.95 48.10
C MET A 23 24.39 27.69 48.52
N THR A 24 23.66 26.66 48.88
CA THR A 24 24.23 25.29 48.95
C THR A 24 24.50 24.77 47.52
N GLN A 25 25.26 23.67 47.41
CA GLN A 25 25.53 23.04 46.14
C GLN A 25 24.24 22.67 45.39
N GLU A 26 23.25 22.11 46.09
CA GLU A 26 21.96 21.73 45.50
C GLU A 26 21.16 22.95 45.03
N GLN A 27 21.13 24.03 45.84
CA GLN A 27 20.47 25.27 45.44
C GLN A 27 21.11 25.91 44.21
N ALA A 28 22.44 25.96 44.15
CA ALA A 28 23.16 26.50 43.01
C ALA A 28 22.96 25.65 41.75
N GLN A 29 22.98 24.29 41.84
CA GLN A 29 22.64 23.42 40.75
C GLN A 29 21.24 23.66 40.21
N GLY A 30 20.24 23.76 41.11
CA GLY A 30 18.86 24.08 40.75
C GLY A 30 18.72 25.42 40.06
N ALA A 31 19.42 26.48 40.59
CA ALA A 31 19.41 27.80 39.99
C ALA A 31 19.99 27.84 38.59
N VAL A 32 21.17 27.22 38.37
CA VAL A 32 21.79 27.14 37.02
C VAL A 32 20.94 26.31 36.09
N GLN A 33 20.38 25.20 36.55
CA GLN A 33 19.49 24.38 35.71
C GLN A 33 18.23 25.15 35.28
N SER A 34 17.65 25.92 36.20
CA SER A 34 16.50 26.79 35.91
C SER A 34 16.85 27.85 34.87
N TYR A 35 18.02 28.47 35.00
CA TYR A 35 18.54 29.40 34.00
C TYR A 35 18.71 28.77 32.62
N VAL A 36 19.25 27.55 32.53
CA VAL A 36 19.36 26.82 31.25
C VAL A 36 18.00 26.48 30.68
N ASN A 37 17.02 26.13 31.52
CA ASN A 37 15.65 25.87 31.09
C ASN A 37 14.95 27.17 30.56
N GLU A 38 15.25 28.33 31.16
CA GLU A 38 14.77 29.63 30.65
C GLU A 38 15.40 29.95 29.29
N LEU A 39 16.70 29.74 29.11
CA LEU A 39 17.36 29.87 27.84
C LEU A 39 16.74 28.94 26.77
N GLY A 40 16.25 27.79 27.19
CA GLY A 40 15.56 26.81 26.31
C GLY A 40 14.28 27.37 25.67
N GLN A 41 13.69 28.46 26.19
CA GLN A 41 12.50 29.09 25.63
C GLN A 41 12.81 30.02 24.46
N ALA A 42 14.07 30.43 24.30
CA ALA A 42 14.48 31.23 23.13
C ALA A 42 14.23 30.47 21.83
N GLN A 43 13.89 31.21 20.78
CA GLN A 43 13.50 30.66 19.50
C GLN A 43 14.64 30.81 18.47
N VAL A 44 14.83 29.77 17.69
CA VAL A 44 15.67 29.85 16.49
C VAL A 44 14.76 29.76 15.27
N GLN A 45 14.84 30.74 14.41
CA GLN A 45 14.14 30.76 13.13
C GLN A 45 15.01 30.06 12.09
N LEU A 46 14.55 28.93 11.57
CA LEU A 46 15.19 28.22 10.46
C LEU A 46 14.57 28.70 9.15
N GLN A 47 15.39 29.23 8.25
CA GLN A 47 14.95 29.82 6.99
C GLN A 47 15.33 28.95 5.80
N ALA A 48 14.35 28.65 4.94
CA ALA A 48 14.56 28.06 3.63
C ALA A 48 14.94 29.12 2.58
N GLN A 49 15.42 28.67 1.43
CA GLN A 49 15.96 29.54 0.37
C GLN A 49 14.90 30.48 -0.23
N ASP A 50 13.63 30.08 -0.22
CA ASP A 50 12.49 30.86 -0.74
C ASP A 50 11.93 31.88 0.26
N GLY A 51 12.58 32.06 1.41
CA GLY A 51 12.15 32.94 2.49
C GLY A 51 11.11 32.34 3.44
N GLN A 52 10.65 31.13 3.22
CA GLN A 52 9.83 30.41 4.19
C GLN A 52 10.66 30.09 5.44
N SER A 53 10.02 30.05 6.59
CA SER A 53 10.71 29.78 7.83
C SER A 53 9.84 29.06 8.86
N VAL A 54 10.50 28.46 9.85
CA VAL A 54 9.88 27.86 11.02
C VAL A 54 10.68 28.25 12.26
N SER A 55 9.99 28.57 13.37
CA SER A 55 10.61 28.80 14.66
C SER A 55 10.62 27.55 15.48
N ILE A 56 11.75 27.25 16.10
CA ILE A 56 11.96 26.06 16.97
C ILE A 56 12.60 26.55 18.27
N SER A 57 12.13 26.06 19.41
CA SER A 57 12.72 26.40 20.71
C SER A 57 14.05 25.69 20.91
N LEU A 58 14.96 26.30 21.70
CA LEU A 58 16.23 25.66 22.04
C LEU A 58 16.00 24.39 22.87
N SER A 59 14.90 24.29 23.61
CA SER A 59 14.50 23.06 24.30
C SER A 59 14.28 21.91 23.34
N GLU A 60 13.61 22.16 22.19
CA GLU A 60 13.43 21.15 21.11
C GLU A 60 14.76 20.79 20.45
N LEU A 61 15.74 21.70 20.43
CA LEU A 61 17.09 21.46 19.89
C LEU A 61 18.04 20.83 20.90
N GLY A 62 17.53 20.40 22.07
CA GLY A 62 18.27 19.63 23.06
C GLY A 62 19.35 20.43 23.81
N ILE A 63 19.04 21.72 24.13
CA ILE A 63 19.95 22.53 24.96
C ILE A 63 20.23 21.81 26.29
N SER A 64 21.49 21.78 26.70
CA SER A 64 21.94 21.17 27.93
C SER A 64 23.09 21.94 28.57
N TRP A 65 23.25 21.75 29.88
CA TRP A 65 24.35 22.33 30.65
C TRP A 65 25.56 21.39 30.60
N LYS A 66 26.66 21.83 30.00
CA LYS A 66 27.85 21.00 29.72
C LYS A 66 28.86 20.93 30.85
N ASN A 67 28.94 21.97 31.73
CA ASN A 67 29.96 22.07 32.76
C ASN A 67 29.36 22.14 34.18
N PRO A 68 28.63 21.10 34.64
CA PRO A 68 27.99 21.12 35.98
C PRO A 68 29.00 21.15 37.14
N GLU A 69 30.25 20.77 36.89
CA GLU A 69 31.35 20.85 37.86
C GLU A 69 31.66 22.25 38.35
N LEU A 70 31.27 23.30 37.63
CA LEU A 70 31.42 24.68 38.07
C LEU A 70 30.80 24.94 39.44
N VAL A 71 29.70 24.24 39.81
CA VAL A 71 29.02 24.43 41.09
C VAL A 71 29.90 23.85 42.21
N SER A 72 30.50 22.68 42.01
CA SER A 72 31.44 22.10 43.00
C SER A 72 32.70 22.94 43.17
N GLU A 73 33.19 23.52 42.09
CA GLU A 73 34.28 24.48 42.12
C GLU A 73 33.91 25.75 42.90
N ALA A 74 32.75 26.33 42.62
CA ALA A 74 32.21 27.51 43.31
C ALA A 74 32.08 27.26 44.81
N VAL A 75 31.50 26.09 45.21
CA VAL A 75 31.37 25.71 46.64
C VAL A 75 32.73 25.60 47.32
N SER A 76 33.77 25.12 46.64
CA SER A 76 35.10 24.88 47.20
C SER A 76 36.02 26.11 47.19
N LEU A 77 35.68 27.11 46.38
CA LEU A 77 36.47 28.32 46.23
C LEU A 77 36.55 29.15 47.52
N GLY A 78 37.75 29.56 47.92
CA GLY A 78 38.02 30.33 49.13
C GLY A 78 38.03 29.52 50.42
N LYS A 79 37.78 28.19 50.39
CA LYS A 79 37.70 27.34 51.59
C LYS A 79 38.94 26.48 51.85
N LYS A 80 39.92 26.52 50.98
CA LYS A 80 41.18 25.75 51.12
C LYS A 80 42.31 26.57 51.75
N GLY A 81 43.17 25.91 52.52
CA GLY A 81 44.33 26.53 53.17
C GLY A 81 44.11 26.91 54.64
N ASN A 82 45.09 27.62 55.26
CA ASN A 82 45.00 28.09 56.64
C ASN A 82 44.04 29.29 56.78
N ILE A 83 43.72 29.71 57.99
CA ILE A 83 42.72 30.74 58.28
C ILE A 83 43.03 32.07 57.59
N VAL A 84 44.34 32.44 57.47
CA VAL A 84 44.76 33.68 56.83
C VAL A 84 44.56 33.61 55.32
N ALA A 85 44.87 32.48 54.70
CA ALA A 85 44.65 32.26 53.28
C ALA A 85 43.14 32.30 52.92
N ARG A 86 42.29 31.69 53.74
CA ARG A 86 40.83 31.71 53.57
C ARG A 86 40.26 33.12 53.73
N TYR A 87 40.66 33.87 54.76
CA TYR A 87 40.24 35.25 54.95
C TYR A 87 40.64 36.14 53.77
N LYS A 88 41.89 36.02 53.30
CA LYS A 88 42.33 36.73 52.10
C LYS A 88 41.50 36.41 50.87
N ALA A 89 41.27 35.13 50.61
CA ALA A 89 40.46 34.68 49.49
C ALA A 89 39.02 35.21 49.58
N GLU A 90 38.43 35.21 50.77
CA GLU A 90 37.08 35.77 50.98
C GLU A 90 37.06 37.30 50.68
N LYS A 91 38.05 38.07 51.13
CA LYS A 91 38.14 39.50 50.84
C LYS A 91 38.40 39.79 49.36
N ASP A 92 39.23 38.97 48.69
CA ASP A 92 39.47 39.06 47.25
C ASP A 92 38.19 38.79 46.46
N LEU A 93 37.38 37.80 46.86
CA LEU A 93 36.09 37.48 46.25
C LEU A 93 35.05 38.60 46.46
N GLN A 94 34.97 39.16 47.68
CA GLN A 94 34.08 40.29 47.96
C GLN A 94 34.41 41.53 47.13
N ASN A 95 35.70 41.79 46.87
CA ASN A 95 36.15 42.98 46.15
C ASN A 95 36.17 42.84 44.62
N LYS A 96 36.51 41.65 44.11
CA LYS A 96 36.72 41.45 42.67
C LYS A 96 35.65 40.58 42.01
N GLY A 97 34.96 39.77 42.82
CA GLY A 97 34.02 38.76 42.34
C GLY A 97 34.71 37.60 41.59
N LYS A 98 33.94 36.57 41.31
CA LYS A 98 34.29 35.49 40.41
C LYS A 98 33.08 35.05 39.63
N ASN A 99 33.05 35.32 38.35
CA ASN A 99 31.98 34.83 37.46
C ASN A 99 32.45 33.57 36.73
N TYR A 100 31.67 32.50 36.83
CA TYR A 100 31.85 31.26 36.08
C TYR A 100 30.99 31.29 34.80
N PRO A 101 31.54 30.94 33.65
CA PRO A 101 30.72 30.80 32.46
C PRO A 101 29.87 29.54 32.54
N VAL A 102 28.59 29.61 32.26
CA VAL A 102 27.73 28.47 32.04
C VAL A 102 27.94 28.02 30.61
N VAL A 103 28.59 26.85 30.41
CA VAL A 103 28.84 26.29 29.07
C VAL A 103 27.62 25.45 28.69
N LEU A 104 27.13 25.71 27.49
CA LEU A 104 25.97 25.01 26.92
C LEU A 104 26.42 24.04 25.84
N ASP A 105 25.66 22.99 25.65
CA ASP A 105 25.75 22.07 24.51
C ASP A 105 24.37 21.81 23.96
N PHE A 106 24.32 21.25 22.74
CA PHE A 106 23.07 20.95 22.04
C PHE A 106 23.15 19.53 21.46
N ASP A 107 22.00 18.85 21.47
CA ASP A 107 21.96 17.48 20.97
C ASP A 107 21.76 17.47 19.44
N LYS A 108 22.76 16.98 18.71
CA LYS A 108 22.70 16.87 17.25
C LYS A 108 21.57 15.95 16.76
N GLU A 109 21.18 14.97 17.55
CA GLU A 109 20.07 14.08 17.17
C GLU A 109 18.72 14.78 17.38
N ALA A 110 18.56 15.55 18.45
CA ALA A 110 17.38 16.40 18.64
C ALA A 110 17.27 17.45 17.51
N ILE A 111 18.40 18.07 17.13
CA ILE A 111 18.43 19.00 15.99
C ILE A 111 18.02 18.28 14.70
N ARG A 112 18.52 17.07 14.44
CA ARG A 112 18.18 16.26 13.27
C ARG A 112 16.69 15.96 13.22
N GLN A 113 16.12 15.51 14.34
CA GLN A 113 14.70 15.21 14.43
C GLN A 113 13.85 16.47 14.16
N ALA A 114 14.23 17.60 14.78
CA ALA A 114 13.53 18.86 14.57
C ALA A 114 13.60 19.32 13.09
N VAL A 115 14.73 19.19 12.43
CA VAL A 115 14.88 19.49 11.00
C VAL A 115 14.00 18.57 10.15
N ALA A 116 14.05 17.25 10.38
CA ALA A 116 13.25 16.29 9.63
C ALA A 116 11.74 16.53 9.79
N GLU A 117 11.26 16.76 11.01
CA GLU A 117 9.83 16.93 11.30
C GLU A 117 9.28 18.30 10.90
N ARG A 118 10.07 19.36 11.06
CA ARG A 118 9.59 20.74 10.94
C ARG A 118 9.98 21.42 9.64
N CYS A 119 11.04 20.94 8.96
CA CYS A 119 11.57 21.58 7.75
C CYS A 119 11.30 20.80 6.46
N SER A 120 10.85 19.52 6.52
CA SER A 120 10.48 18.73 5.33
C SER A 120 9.42 19.38 4.46
N LYS A 121 8.56 20.22 5.03
CA LYS A 121 7.56 21.01 4.30
C LYS A 121 8.16 22.05 3.33
N PHE A 122 9.43 22.35 3.44
CA PHE A 122 10.15 23.25 2.54
C PHE A 122 10.75 22.53 1.34
N ASN A 123 10.66 21.21 1.30
CA ASN A 123 11.10 20.42 0.16
C ASN A 123 10.16 20.66 -1.02
N VAL A 124 10.76 20.96 -2.16
CA VAL A 124 10.13 20.97 -3.47
C VAL A 124 10.83 19.89 -4.27
N GLU A 125 10.18 18.73 -4.42
CA GLU A 125 10.74 17.63 -5.19
C GLU A 125 10.87 17.99 -6.66
N ALA A 126 11.89 17.47 -7.33
CA ALA A 126 12.03 17.63 -8.77
C ALA A 126 10.88 16.93 -9.49
N ILE A 127 10.45 17.52 -10.60
CA ILE A 127 9.54 16.87 -11.53
C ILE A 127 10.39 16.34 -12.68
N ASP A 128 10.40 15.01 -12.85
CA ASP A 128 11.15 14.38 -13.93
C ASP A 128 10.60 14.81 -15.30
N ALA A 129 11.49 15.01 -16.27
CA ALA A 129 11.07 15.16 -17.64
C ALA A 129 10.29 13.90 -18.07
N HIS A 130 9.24 14.05 -18.84
CA HIS A 130 8.42 12.91 -19.25
C HIS A 130 7.84 13.08 -20.63
N LEU A 131 7.35 11.96 -21.16
CA LEU A 131 6.68 11.93 -22.45
C LEU A 131 5.18 12.04 -22.24
N THR A 132 4.53 12.77 -23.14
CA THR A 132 3.09 12.69 -23.37
C THR A 132 2.86 12.25 -24.82
N ARG A 133 1.69 11.66 -25.09
CA ARG A 133 1.35 11.21 -26.44
C ARG A 133 0.01 11.79 -26.86
N VAL A 134 0.03 12.67 -27.87
CA VAL A 134 -1.15 13.37 -28.38
C VAL A 134 -1.26 13.05 -29.89
N ASP A 135 -2.43 12.57 -30.30
CA ASP A 135 -2.73 12.21 -31.69
C ASP A 135 -1.66 11.29 -32.32
N GLY A 136 -1.14 10.35 -31.53
CA GLY A 136 -0.16 9.37 -31.96
C GLY A 136 1.30 9.88 -32.01
N SER A 137 1.53 11.16 -31.69
CA SER A 137 2.86 11.78 -31.66
C SER A 137 3.33 12.02 -30.23
N PHE A 138 4.62 11.80 -29.96
CA PHE A 138 5.22 12.11 -28.67
C PHE A 138 5.52 13.60 -28.55
N GLN A 139 5.25 14.14 -27.37
CA GLN A 139 5.69 15.45 -26.91
C GLN A 139 6.54 15.25 -25.66
N ILE A 140 7.53 16.11 -25.47
CA ILE A 140 8.43 16.04 -24.32
C ILE A 140 8.05 17.19 -23.39
N GLU A 141 7.73 16.87 -22.16
CA GLU A 141 7.54 17.83 -21.07
C GLU A 141 8.86 17.91 -20.29
N ASP A 142 9.45 19.09 -20.25
CA ASP A 142 10.73 19.32 -19.56
C ASP A 142 10.57 19.12 -18.05
N GLY A 143 11.62 18.57 -17.43
CA GLY A 143 11.70 18.43 -15.99
C GLY A 143 11.84 19.77 -15.28
N GLN A 144 11.46 19.80 -14.01
CA GLN A 144 11.61 20.96 -13.14
C GLN A 144 12.54 20.60 -11.98
N THR A 145 13.57 21.42 -11.79
CA THR A 145 14.50 21.28 -10.68
C THR A 145 13.80 21.53 -9.36
N GLY A 146 14.01 20.63 -8.41
CA GLY A 146 13.56 20.74 -7.03
C GLY A 146 14.66 21.21 -6.09
N TYR A 147 14.29 21.44 -4.84
CA TYR A 147 15.20 21.79 -3.75
C TYR A 147 14.74 21.06 -2.50
N VAL A 148 15.64 20.35 -1.84
CA VAL A 148 15.36 19.60 -0.61
C VAL A 148 16.30 20.05 0.49
N VAL A 149 15.85 19.99 1.73
CA VAL A 149 16.70 20.30 2.89
C VAL A 149 17.80 19.23 3.00
N ASP A 150 19.05 19.65 2.92
CA ASP A 150 20.19 18.81 3.30
C ASP A 150 20.22 18.72 4.83
N GLU A 151 19.68 17.63 5.36
CA GLU A 151 19.58 17.42 6.80
C GLU A 151 20.95 17.47 7.49
N ASN A 152 21.95 16.80 6.93
CA ASN A 152 23.28 16.72 7.54
C ASN A 152 23.97 18.08 7.60
N ALA A 153 23.95 18.78 6.48
CA ALA A 153 24.55 20.12 6.39
C ALA A 153 23.76 21.15 7.24
N SER A 154 22.42 21.06 7.27
CA SER A 154 21.60 21.94 8.10
C SER A 154 21.80 21.66 9.60
N VAL A 155 21.87 20.41 10.02
CA VAL A 155 22.21 20.04 11.42
C VAL A 155 23.57 20.60 11.81
N ALA A 156 24.59 20.49 10.96
CA ALA A 156 25.91 21.06 11.22
C ALA A 156 25.84 22.60 11.36
N ALA A 157 25.17 23.27 10.42
CA ALA A 157 25.03 24.73 10.43
C ALA A 157 24.30 25.24 11.70
N ILE A 158 23.23 24.56 12.10
CA ILE A 158 22.45 24.92 13.32
C ILE A 158 23.34 24.69 14.56
N TYR A 159 24.00 23.54 14.67
CA TYR A 159 24.86 23.22 15.80
C TYR A 159 26.02 24.22 15.94
N ASP A 160 26.70 24.51 14.81
CA ASP A 160 27.84 25.46 14.81
C ASP A 160 27.39 26.88 15.16
N TYR A 161 26.21 27.32 14.68
CA TYR A 161 25.62 28.59 15.08
C TYR A 161 25.35 28.63 16.58
N LEU A 162 24.68 27.62 17.12
CA LEU A 162 24.27 27.57 18.54
C LEU A 162 25.45 27.52 19.50
N THR A 163 26.52 26.80 19.12
CA THR A 163 27.71 26.66 19.97
C THR A 163 28.76 27.77 19.77
N GLY A 164 28.72 28.48 18.64
CA GLY A 164 29.73 29.48 18.28
C GLY A 164 29.26 30.91 18.23
N SER A 165 28.10 31.21 17.72
CA SER A 165 27.66 32.57 17.38
C SER A 165 26.37 33.01 18.10
N TRP A 166 25.58 32.07 18.62
CA TRP A 166 24.34 32.42 19.31
C TRP A 166 24.60 33.21 20.61
N VAL A 167 23.86 34.30 20.79
CA VAL A 167 23.90 35.13 22.00
C VAL A 167 22.87 34.61 22.99
N LYS A 168 23.31 34.25 24.20
CA LYS A 168 22.43 33.69 25.25
C LYS A 168 21.26 34.59 25.57
N GLY A 169 20.05 34.03 25.52
CA GLY A 169 18.80 34.73 25.78
C GLY A 169 18.19 35.49 24.62
N GLU A 170 18.85 35.53 23.46
CA GLU A 170 18.31 36.16 22.26
C GLU A 170 17.71 35.09 21.32
N ASN A 171 16.74 35.49 20.51
CA ASN A 171 16.27 34.67 19.41
C ASN A 171 17.33 34.59 18.29
N GLY A 172 17.42 33.42 17.68
CA GLY A 172 18.38 33.15 16.63
C GLY A 172 17.76 33.09 15.24
N ASN A 173 18.63 33.12 14.23
CA ASN A 173 18.24 32.91 12.84
C ASN A 173 19.33 32.10 12.13
N VAL A 174 18.95 30.98 11.50
CA VAL A 174 19.86 30.12 10.76
C VAL A 174 19.25 29.77 9.40
N ALA A 175 20.01 29.99 8.34
CA ALA A 175 19.62 29.53 7.02
C ALA A 175 19.80 27.99 6.94
N LEU A 176 18.77 27.31 6.48
CA LEU A 176 18.86 25.90 6.12
C LEU A 176 19.75 25.73 4.89
N VAL A 177 20.48 24.63 4.85
CA VAL A 177 21.25 24.24 3.65
C VAL A 177 20.29 23.45 2.76
N MET A 178 20.08 23.96 1.55
CA MET A 178 19.24 23.32 0.55
C MET A 178 20.13 22.61 -0.49
N ALA A 179 19.83 21.36 -0.77
CA ALA A 179 20.41 20.62 -1.89
C ALA A 179 19.51 20.73 -3.11
N VAL A 180 20.12 20.82 -4.28
CA VAL A 180 19.40 20.76 -5.55
C VAL A 180 18.94 19.33 -5.77
N ASP A 181 17.65 19.16 -6.08
CA ASP A 181 17.06 17.92 -6.52
C ASP A 181 16.92 17.99 -8.05
N GLU A 182 17.80 17.29 -8.75
CA GLU A 182 17.84 17.34 -10.21
C GLU A 182 16.81 16.40 -10.80
N PRO A 183 15.98 16.84 -11.75
CA PRO A 183 15.04 15.98 -12.45
C PRO A 183 15.77 14.93 -13.28
N LYS A 184 15.20 13.75 -13.35
CA LYS A 184 15.65 12.70 -14.29
C LYS A 184 15.24 13.08 -15.72
N GLY A 185 16.01 12.58 -16.67
CA GLY A 185 15.73 12.66 -18.09
C GLY A 185 16.21 13.92 -18.76
N LYS A 186 16.71 13.68 -19.97
CA LYS A 186 17.12 14.74 -20.89
C LYS A 186 16.28 14.67 -22.14
N THR A 187 15.95 15.82 -22.71
CA THR A 187 15.19 15.94 -23.96
C THR A 187 15.76 15.04 -25.05
N GLU A 188 17.11 14.94 -25.16
CA GLU A 188 17.76 14.12 -26.18
C GLU A 188 17.57 12.61 -25.97
N GLU A 189 17.39 12.16 -24.73
CA GLU A 189 17.13 10.75 -24.38
C GLU A 189 15.68 10.40 -24.65
N LEU A 190 14.76 11.26 -24.22
CA LEU A 190 13.32 11.09 -24.43
C LEU A 190 12.95 11.12 -25.93
N ALA A 191 13.61 11.96 -26.73
CA ALA A 191 13.39 12.07 -28.18
C ALA A 191 13.73 10.78 -28.95
N LYS A 192 14.48 9.85 -28.35
CA LYS A 192 14.79 8.53 -28.95
C LYS A 192 13.65 7.53 -28.79
N VAL A 193 12.73 7.74 -27.84
CA VAL A 193 11.60 6.84 -27.54
C VAL A 193 10.55 6.95 -28.65
N LYS A 194 10.51 5.95 -29.54
CA LYS A 194 9.59 5.93 -30.70
C LYS A 194 9.22 4.53 -31.16
N ASP A 195 10.00 3.51 -30.80
CA ASP A 195 9.81 2.15 -31.27
C ASP A 195 8.84 1.39 -30.35
N VAL A 196 8.01 0.52 -30.94
CA VAL A 196 7.15 -0.39 -30.18
C VAL A 196 7.99 -1.58 -29.73
N LEU A 197 8.26 -1.69 -28.43
CA LEU A 197 9.00 -2.81 -27.84
C LEU A 197 8.08 -4.01 -27.56
N GLY A 198 6.84 -3.75 -27.17
CA GLY A 198 5.86 -4.78 -26.89
C GLY A 198 4.44 -4.22 -26.83
N THR A 199 3.48 -4.99 -27.30
CA THR A 199 2.06 -4.62 -27.25
C THR A 199 1.20 -5.84 -26.94
N PHE A 200 0.10 -5.65 -26.23
CA PHE A 200 -0.87 -6.69 -25.97
C PHE A 200 -2.27 -6.13 -25.75
N THR A 201 -3.28 -6.90 -26.17
CA THR A 201 -4.69 -6.53 -26.06
C THR A 201 -5.50 -7.67 -25.47
N THR A 202 -6.39 -7.35 -24.53
CA THR A 202 -7.42 -8.30 -24.07
C THR A 202 -8.83 -7.72 -24.24
N SER A 203 -9.82 -8.62 -24.43
CA SER A 203 -11.22 -8.25 -24.58
C SER A 203 -11.98 -8.43 -23.27
N TYR A 204 -12.84 -7.47 -22.95
CA TYR A 204 -13.82 -7.55 -21.87
C TYR A 204 -15.26 -7.35 -22.39
N SER A 205 -15.54 -7.90 -23.58
CA SER A 205 -16.83 -7.75 -24.30
C SER A 205 -18.04 -8.17 -23.48
N THR A 206 -17.90 -9.17 -22.61
CA THR A 206 -18.96 -9.68 -21.73
C THR A 206 -19.15 -8.88 -20.43
N SER A 207 -18.33 -7.87 -20.19
CA SER A 207 -18.37 -7.08 -18.95
C SER A 207 -19.52 -6.08 -18.93
N GLY A 208 -20.18 -5.96 -17.78
CA GLY A 208 -21.16 -4.90 -17.51
C GLY A 208 -20.52 -3.50 -17.44
N ALA A 209 -21.35 -2.48 -17.23
CA ALA A 209 -20.92 -1.09 -17.25
C ALA A 209 -19.87 -0.78 -16.15
N SER A 210 -20.13 -1.15 -14.90
CA SER A 210 -19.26 -0.88 -13.78
C SER A 210 -17.88 -1.53 -13.95
N ARG A 211 -17.83 -2.82 -14.37
CA ARG A 211 -16.56 -3.49 -14.63
C ARG A 211 -15.80 -2.83 -15.80
N SER A 212 -16.51 -2.41 -16.83
CA SER A 212 -15.90 -1.71 -17.98
C SER A 212 -15.30 -0.36 -17.56
N LYS A 213 -15.98 0.38 -16.68
CA LYS A 213 -15.50 1.63 -16.10
C LYS A 213 -14.24 1.41 -15.27
N ASN A 214 -14.23 0.36 -14.42
CA ASN A 214 -13.04 0.02 -13.64
C ASN A 214 -11.82 -0.30 -14.50
N VAL A 215 -12.02 -1.07 -15.59
CA VAL A 215 -10.94 -1.38 -16.55
C VAL A 215 -10.42 -0.12 -17.23
N ALA A 216 -11.32 0.78 -17.67
CA ALA A 216 -10.94 2.04 -18.28
C ALA A 216 -10.21 2.96 -17.29
N ASN A 217 -10.69 3.03 -16.04
CA ASN A 217 -10.06 3.83 -14.99
C ASN A 217 -8.64 3.33 -14.67
N GLY A 218 -8.48 2.03 -14.41
CA GLY A 218 -7.16 1.44 -14.15
C GLY A 218 -6.20 1.60 -15.35
N CYS A 219 -6.71 1.52 -16.58
CA CYS A 219 -5.93 1.78 -17.77
C CYS A 219 -5.45 3.23 -17.82
N SER A 220 -6.32 4.21 -17.53
CA SER A 220 -5.98 5.64 -17.56
C SER A 220 -4.97 6.04 -16.51
N LEU A 221 -4.98 5.40 -15.33
CA LEU A 221 -4.00 5.65 -14.26
C LEU A 221 -2.59 5.16 -14.62
N ILE A 222 -2.47 4.16 -15.48
CA ILE A 222 -1.18 3.62 -15.94
C ILE A 222 -0.69 4.33 -17.21
N ASN A 223 -1.63 4.77 -18.04
CA ASN A 223 -1.31 5.44 -19.30
C ASN A 223 -0.49 6.70 -19.07
N GLY A 224 0.52 6.94 -19.90
CA GLY A 224 1.35 8.13 -19.82
C GLY A 224 2.59 7.99 -18.92
N THR A 225 2.78 6.83 -18.29
CA THR A 225 3.95 6.58 -17.44
C THR A 225 5.23 6.54 -18.25
N THR A 226 6.20 7.38 -17.89
CA THR A 226 7.58 7.33 -18.38
C THR A 226 8.44 6.67 -17.30
N LEU A 227 9.23 5.66 -17.64
CA LEU A 227 10.17 4.99 -16.73
C LEU A 227 11.58 5.10 -17.28
N TYR A 228 12.50 5.59 -16.44
CA TYR A 228 13.92 5.68 -16.76
C TYR A 228 14.64 4.35 -16.53
N PRO A 229 15.86 4.16 -17.07
CA PRO A 229 16.66 2.97 -16.80
C PRO A 229 16.82 2.72 -15.30
N GLY A 230 16.49 1.50 -14.85
CA GLY A 230 16.51 1.08 -13.46
C GLY A 230 15.26 1.42 -12.65
N ASP A 231 14.33 2.21 -13.17
CA ASP A 231 13.07 2.50 -12.48
C ASP A 231 12.20 1.25 -12.38
N THR A 232 11.57 1.11 -11.21
CA THR A 232 10.64 0.02 -10.90
C THR A 232 9.20 0.52 -10.98
N PHE A 233 8.34 -0.24 -11.64
CA PHE A 233 6.90 0.02 -11.72
C PHE A 233 6.10 -0.99 -10.92
N SER A 234 5.27 -0.52 -10.00
CA SER A 234 4.29 -1.30 -9.24
C SER A 234 2.90 -1.01 -9.76
N THR A 235 2.25 -2.03 -10.31
CA THR A 235 0.89 -1.87 -10.84
C THR A 235 -0.10 -1.55 -9.72
N TYR A 236 -0.03 -2.28 -8.59
CA TYR A 236 -0.90 -2.04 -7.45
C TYR A 236 -0.77 -0.60 -6.91
N ASN A 237 0.46 -0.12 -6.72
CA ASN A 237 0.69 1.23 -6.21
C ASN A 237 0.18 2.33 -7.14
N THR A 238 0.19 2.09 -8.45
CA THR A 238 -0.28 3.04 -9.46
C THR A 238 -1.81 3.12 -9.52
N VAL A 239 -2.51 1.99 -9.34
CA VAL A 239 -3.97 1.93 -9.51
C VAL A 239 -4.76 2.10 -8.22
N LYS A 240 -4.12 2.02 -7.03
CA LYS A 240 -4.78 2.23 -5.74
C LYS A 240 -5.07 3.72 -5.48
N PRO A 241 -5.94 4.07 -4.51
CA PRO A 241 -6.82 3.19 -3.72
C PRO A 241 -8.02 2.71 -4.54
N PHE A 242 -8.51 1.51 -4.24
CA PHE A 242 -9.76 1.00 -4.81
C PHE A 242 -10.95 1.61 -4.07
N SER A 243 -11.34 2.80 -4.47
CA SER A 243 -12.44 3.55 -3.86
C SER A 243 -13.29 4.27 -4.91
N THR A 244 -14.50 4.67 -4.55
CA THR A 244 -15.39 5.44 -5.41
C THR A 244 -14.82 6.81 -5.74
N GLU A 245 -14.11 7.43 -4.80
CA GLU A 245 -13.43 8.72 -4.97
C GLU A 245 -12.33 8.63 -6.04
N ASN A 246 -11.66 7.47 -6.15
CA ASN A 246 -10.66 7.20 -7.18
C ASN A 246 -11.27 6.62 -8.48
N GLY A 247 -12.59 6.73 -8.66
CA GLY A 247 -13.29 6.40 -9.91
C GLY A 247 -13.67 4.92 -10.08
N TYR A 248 -13.56 4.09 -9.04
CA TYR A 248 -13.94 2.68 -9.10
C TYR A 248 -15.39 2.44 -8.67
N GLU A 249 -15.98 1.38 -9.21
CA GLU A 249 -17.32 0.92 -8.91
C GLU A 249 -17.33 -0.53 -8.42
N MET A 250 -18.45 -0.92 -7.79
CA MET A 250 -18.67 -2.32 -7.41
C MET A 250 -18.85 -3.18 -8.68
N ALA A 251 -18.08 -4.25 -8.78
CA ALA A 251 -18.17 -5.21 -9.87
C ALA A 251 -17.60 -6.58 -9.45
N GLY A 252 -17.97 -7.62 -10.21
CA GLY A 252 -17.54 -8.98 -9.90
C GLY A 252 -16.03 -9.17 -9.93
N SER A 253 -15.49 -9.80 -8.90
CA SER A 253 -14.11 -10.21 -8.74
C SER A 253 -14.00 -11.62 -8.18
N TYR A 254 -12.82 -12.24 -8.31
CA TYR A 254 -12.56 -13.56 -7.75
C TYR A 254 -11.99 -13.44 -6.33
N LEU A 255 -12.70 -14.00 -5.34
CA LEU A 255 -12.24 -14.08 -3.96
C LEU A 255 -12.44 -15.50 -3.41
N ASN A 256 -11.37 -16.15 -2.96
CA ASN A 256 -11.39 -17.48 -2.35
C ASN A 256 -12.15 -18.56 -3.15
N GLY A 257 -12.07 -18.52 -4.48
CA GLY A 257 -12.74 -19.49 -5.34
C GLY A 257 -14.20 -19.20 -5.63
N LYS A 258 -14.67 -17.98 -5.35
CA LYS A 258 -16.03 -17.51 -5.66
C LYS A 258 -15.98 -16.18 -6.41
N VAL A 259 -17.01 -15.91 -7.17
CA VAL A 259 -17.26 -14.57 -7.72
C VAL A 259 -17.99 -13.78 -6.66
N VAL A 260 -17.43 -12.64 -6.26
CA VAL A 260 -18.03 -11.69 -5.31
C VAL A 260 -17.94 -10.29 -5.88
N ASP A 261 -18.89 -9.44 -5.55
CA ASP A 261 -18.80 -8.04 -5.90
C ASP A 261 -17.84 -7.30 -4.97
N SER A 262 -16.90 -6.58 -5.54
CA SER A 262 -15.96 -5.71 -4.82
C SER A 262 -15.68 -4.43 -5.59
N ILE A 263 -15.28 -3.37 -4.90
CA ILE A 263 -14.82 -2.14 -5.55
C ILE A 263 -13.56 -2.46 -6.35
N GLY A 264 -13.50 -2.01 -7.60
CA GLY A 264 -12.36 -2.28 -8.49
C GLY A 264 -12.41 -3.64 -9.20
N GLY A 265 -13.53 -4.37 -9.16
CA GLY A 265 -13.69 -5.61 -9.92
C GLY A 265 -13.35 -5.39 -11.40
N GLY A 266 -12.43 -6.19 -11.95
CA GLY A 266 -11.90 -6.08 -13.32
C GLY A 266 -10.45 -5.61 -13.41
N ILE A 267 -9.87 -5.05 -12.34
CA ILE A 267 -8.53 -4.46 -12.36
C ILE A 267 -7.42 -5.47 -12.67
N CYS A 268 -7.59 -6.74 -12.29
CA CYS A 268 -6.63 -7.79 -12.65
C CYS A 268 -6.54 -8.04 -14.17
N GLN A 269 -7.54 -7.65 -14.95
CA GLN A 269 -7.44 -7.70 -16.40
C GLN A 269 -6.52 -6.58 -16.92
N VAL A 270 -6.51 -5.43 -16.26
CA VAL A 270 -5.58 -4.32 -16.56
C VAL A 270 -4.14 -4.78 -16.30
N SER A 271 -3.85 -5.31 -15.10
CA SER A 271 -2.50 -5.83 -14.78
C SER A 271 -2.06 -6.98 -15.68
N THR A 272 -2.97 -7.89 -16.03
CA THR A 272 -2.68 -9.00 -16.96
C THR A 272 -2.35 -8.51 -18.35
N THR A 273 -3.07 -7.52 -18.86
CA THR A 273 -2.82 -6.96 -20.20
C THR A 273 -1.47 -6.25 -20.22
N LEU A 274 -1.18 -5.46 -19.19
CA LEU A 274 0.13 -4.80 -19.03
C LEU A 274 1.27 -5.83 -18.94
N TYR A 275 1.09 -6.88 -18.10
CA TYR A 275 2.07 -7.97 -17.97
C TYR A 275 2.47 -8.57 -19.32
N ASN A 276 1.50 -8.85 -20.17
CA ASN A 276 1.77 -9.43 -21.50
C ASN A 276 2.44 -8.44 -22.45
N ALA A 277 2.19 -7.14 -22.35
CA ALA A 277 2.92 -6.12 -23.09
C ALA A 277 4.38 -6.01 -22.61
N VAL A 278 4.59 -6.03 -21.28
CA VAL A 278 5.89 -6.01 -20.62
C VAL A 278 6.74 -7.23 -21.01
N LEU A 279 6.14 -8.43 -21.01
CA LEU A 279 6.83 -9.64 -21.47
C LEU A 279 7.33 -9.49 -22.93
N ARG A 280 6.50 -8.95 -23.84
CA ARG A 280 6.86 -8.75 -25.26
C ARG A 280 7.90 -7.66 -25.45
N ALA A 281 7.94 -6.69 -24.55
CA ALA A 281 9.01 -5.69 -24.46
C ALA A 281 10.29 -6.27 -23.83
N GLU A 282 10.24 -7.50 -23.29
CA GLU A 282 11.34 -8.20 -22.61
C GLU A 282 11.89 -7.44 -21.39
N LEU A 283 11.02 -6.69 -20.70
CA LEU A 283 11.38 -6.03 -19.46
C LEU A 283 11.45 -7.04 -18.30
N GLU A 284 12.25 -6.74 -17.29
CA GLU A 284 12.47 -7.61 -16.16
C GLU A 284 11.27 -7.59 -15.21
N VAL A 285 10.57 -8.72 -15.10
CA VAL A 285 9.46 -8.91 -14.14
C VAL A 285 10.02 -9.40 -12.81
N THR A 286 9.88 -8.59 -11.76
CA THR A 286 10.40 -8.90 -10.42
C THR A 286 9.34 -9.49 -9.49
N GLU A 287 8.04 -9.21 -9.74
CA GLU A 287 6.94 -9.80 -9.00
C GLU A 287 5.75 -10.09 -9.92
N ARG A 288 5.21 -11.28 -9.81
CA ARG A 288 3.99 -11.70 -10.51
C ARG A 288 3.29 -12.82 -9.76
N HIS A 289 1.98 -12.73 -9.65
CA HIS A 289 1.10 -13.75 -9.07
C HIS A 289 0.02 -14.19 -10.08
N ASN A 290 -0.30 -15.48 -10.11
CA ASN A 290 -1.47 -15.95 -10.86
C ASN A 290 -2.76 -15.80 -10.02
N HIS A 291 -3.90 -15.78 -10.71
CA HIS A 291 -5.20 -15.88 -10.06
C HIS A 291 -5.37 -17.23 -9.35
N SER A 292 -6.23 -17.27 -8.34
CA SER A 292 -6.58 -18.51 -7.65
C SER A 292 -7.37 -19.48 -8.53
N MET A 293 -8.14 -18.95 -9.49
CA MET A 293 -8.92 -19.69 -10.49
C MET A 293 -8.54 -19.21 -11.89
N ILE A 294 -8.77 -20.07 -12.89
CA ILE A 294 -8.49 -19.73 -14.30
C ILE A 294 -9.32 -18.52 -14.75
N VAL A 295 -8.68 -17.63 -15.48
CA VAL A 295 -9.33 -16.52 -16.21
C VAL A 295 -9.47 -16.90 -17.69
N THR A 296 -10.38 -16.24 -18.40
CA THR A 296 -10.75 -16.61 -19.79
C THR A 296 -10.23 -15.64 -20.84
N TYR A 297 -9.65 -14.53 -20.43
CA TYR A 297 -9.19 -13.49 -21.36
C TYR A 297 -7.71 -13.59 -21.76
N VAL A 298 -6.98 -14.55 -21.18
CA VAL A 298 -5.63 -14.98 -21.57
C VAL A 298 -5.47 -16.49 -21.37
N ASP A 299 -4.45 -17.07 -21.98
CA ASP A 299 -4.08 -18.45 -21.75
C ASP A 299 -3.57 -18.70 -20.33
N PRO A 300 -3.65 -19.95 -19.83
CA PRO A 300 -3.12 -20.32 -18.51
C PRO A 300 -1.64 -19.90 -18.36
N SER A 301 -1.26 -19.39 -17.20
CA SER A 301 0.07 -18.83 -16.86
C SER A 301 0.43 -17.49 -17.53
N ALA A 302 -0.42 -16.95 -18.39
CA ALA A 302 -0.21 -15.63 -18.98
C ALA A 302 -0.93 -14.51 -18.19
N ASP A 303 -1.51 -14.79 -17.03
CA ASP A 303 -2.19 -13.82 -16.18
C ASP A 303 -1.27 -13.22 -15.12
N ALA A 304 -1.62 -12.05 -14.63
CA ALA A 304 -1.00 -11.38 -13.49
C ALA A 304 -2.09 -10.77 -12.60
N ALA A 305 -2.26 -11.33 -11.40
CA ALA A 305 -3.26 -10.89 -10.43
C ALA A 305 -2.66 -9.89 -9.43
N ILE A 306 -3.41 -8.84 -9.11
CA ILE A 306 -3.10 -7.90 -8.05
C ILE A 306 -4.21 -7.92 -7.00
N ALA A 307 -3.87 -7.82 -5.72
CA ALA A 307 -4.85 -7.84 -4.64
C ALA A 307 -4.27 -7.28 -3.33
N GLU A 308 -4.90 -6.25 -2.80
CA GLU A 308 -4.52 -5.62 -1.52
C GLU A 308 -4.55 -6.61 -0.37
N SER A 309 -5.65 -7.36 -0.22
CA SER A 309 -5.87 -8.27 0.92
C SER A 309 -4.85 -9.41 1.05
N SER A 310 -4.14 -9.74 -0.03
CA SER A 310 -3.13 -10.79 -0.08
C SER A 310 -1.73 -10.29 -0.47
N GLY A 311 -1.54 -8.98 -0.55
CA GLY A 311 -0.26 -8.35 -0.88
C GLY A 311 0.28 -8.72 -2.26
N LYS A 312 -0.60 -9.08 -3.22
CA LYS A 312 -0.18 -9.44 -4.58
C LYS A 312 -0.01 -8.21 -5.43
N ASP A 313 1.12 -8.11 -6.09
CA ASP A 313 1.40 -7.08 -7.07
C ASP A 313 1.92 -7.67 -8.39
N PHE A 314 1.94 -6.85 -9.39
CA PHE A 314 2.69 -7.05 -10.62
C PHE A 314 3.72 -5.93 -10.72
N VAL A 315 4.99 -6.30 -10.60
CA VAL A 315 6.12 -5.37 -10.56
C VAL A 315 7.12 -5.73 -11.64
N PHE A 316 7.62 -4.72 -12.33
CA PHE A 316 8.69 -4.87 -13.31
C PHE A 316 9.65 -3.68 -13.27
N VAL A 317 10.83 -3.86 -13.86
CA VAL A 317 11.89 -2.86 -13.94
C VAL A 317 12.17 -2.51 -15.40
N ASN A 318 12.40 -1.24 -15.69
CA ASN A 318 13.00 -0.86 -16.95
C ASN A 318 14.50 -1.23 -16.92
N ASN A 319 14.82 -2.44 -17.38
CA ASN A 319 16.17 -2.97 -17.47
C ASN A 319 16.87 -2.62 -18.80
N THR A 320 16.32 -1.67 -19.57
CA THR A 320 16.95 -1.17 -20.80
C THR A 320 17.84 0.02 -20.51
N ASP A 321 18.69 0.41 -21.47
CA ASP A 321 19.57 1.59 -21.36
C ASP A 321 18.86 2.92 -21.68
N TYR A 322 17.56 2.89 -21.99
CA TYR A 322 16.79 4.05 -22.45
C TYR A 322 15.47 4.19 -21.69
N PRO A 323 14.90 5.39 -21.65
CA PRO A 323 13.55 5.57 -21.14
C PRO A 323 12.53 4.74 -21.93
N ILE A 324 11.47 4.31 -21.25
CA ILE A 324 10.30 3.68 -21.87
C ILE A 324 9.04 4.47 -21.53
N TYR A 325 8.03 4.33 -22.37
CA TYR A 325 6.72 4.96 -22.19
C TYR A 325 5.62 3.90 -22.29
N ILE A 326 4.69 3.94 -21.34
CA ILE A 326 3.52 3.05 -21.29
C ILE A 326 2.33 3.78 -21.90
N ASP A 327 1.86 3.32 -23.07
CA ASP A 327 0.64 3.80 -23.72
C ASP A 327 -0.49 2.81 -23.42
N GLY A 328 -1.52 3.25 -22.74
CA GLY A 328 -2.69 2.46 -22.40
C GLY A 328 -3.98 3.09 -22.93
N HIS A 329 -4.79 2.32 -23.63
CA HIS A 329 -6.09 2.80 -24.09
C HIS A 329 -7.16 1.71 -24.07
N THR A 330 -8.41 2.14 -23.98
CA THR A 330 -9.60 1.26 -24.09
C THR A 330 -10.48 1.72 -25.22
N ALA A 331 -10.88 0.78 -26.10
CA ALA A 331 -11.83 1.00 -27.18
C ALA A 331 -12.60 -0.30 -27.45
N ASP A 332 -13.87 -0.21 -27.80
CA ASP A 332 -14.69 -1.35 -28.24
C ASP A 332 -14.64 -2.55 -27.29
N LYS A 333 -14.69 -2.32 -25.98
CA LYS A 333 -14.56 -3.35 -24.95
C LYS A 333 -13.23 -4.14 -25.02
N LYS A 334 -12.17 -3.50 -25.49
CA LYS A 334 -10.80 -3.98 -25.47
C LYS A 334 -9.91 -3.02 -24.70
N ILE A 335 -8.94 -3.57 -23.99
CA ILE A 335 -7.85 -2.81 -23.37
C ILE A 335 -6.55 -3.21 -24.02
N THR A 336 -5.75 -2.22 -24.39
CA THR A 336 -4.44 -2.39 -25.03
C THR A 336 -3.40 -1.62 -24.25
N PHE A 337 -2.27 -2.27 -24.00
CA PHE A 337 -1.04 -1.59 -23.56
C PHE A 337 0.04 -1.77 -24.63
N THR A 338 0.76 -0.69 -24.87
CA THR A 338 1.95 -0.66 -25.77
C THR A 338 3.10 -0.03 -25.00
N ILE A 339 4.22 -0.74 -24.96
CA ILE A 339 5.47 -0.23 -24.38
C ILE A 339 6.30 0.34 -25.54
N TYR A 340 6.53 1.64 -25.48
CA TYR A 340 7.42 2.33 -26.40
C TYR A 340 8.80 2.52 -25.78
N GLY A 341 9.84 2.52 -26.58
CA GLY A 341 11.22 2.69 -26.16
C GLY A 341 12.16 2.89 -27.33
N VAL A 342 13.40 2.43 -27.17
CA VAL A 342 14.42 2.37 -28.23
C VAL A 342 14.68 0.90 -28.54
N GLU A 343 14.38 0.50 -29.77
CA GLU A 343 14.59 -0.90 -30.20
C GLU A 343 16.08 -1.20 -30.41
N THR A 344 16.62 -2.02 -29.55
CA THR A 344 18.04 -2.46 -29.59
C THR A 344 18.20 -3.92 -29.99
N ARG A 345 17.10 -4.68 -30.08
CA ARG A 345 17.12 -6.09 -30.44
C ARG A 345 17.39 -6.25 -31.93
N ALA A 346 18.01 -7.37 -32.29
CA ALA A 346 18.31 -7.67 -33.68
C ALA A 346 17.02 -7.79 -34.52
N LYS A 347 17.00 -7.24 -35.73
CA LYS A 347 15.82 -7.22 -36.62
C LYS A 347 15.30 -8.60 -37.04
N ASN A 348 16.16 -9.60 -37.01
CA ASN A 348 15.83 -11.00 -37.33
C ASN A 348 15.36 -11.82 -36.14
N ARG A 349 15.29 -11.18 -34.94
CA ARG A 349 14.88 -11.80 -33.70
C ARG A 349 13.40 -11.53 -33.43
N ALA A 350 12.68 -12.56 -33.06
CA ALA A 350 11.30 -12.49 -32.60
C ALA A 350 11.13 -13.25 -31.30
N VAL A 351 10.20 -12.80 -30.45
CA VAL A 351 9.87 -13.43 -29.18
C VAL A 351 8.39 -13.77 -29.14
N ASP A 352 8.09 -15.03 -28.86
CA ASP A 352 6.74 -15.54 -28.61
C ASP A 352 6.60 -16.06 -27.20
N TYR A 353 5.36 -16.16 -26.72
CA TYR A 353 5.02 -16.74 -25.42
C TYR A 353 3.99 -17.83 -25.61
N GLU A 354 4.29 -19.03 -25.10
CA GLU A 354 3.46 -20.22 -25.24
C GLU A 354 3.05 -20.78 -23.88
N SER A 355 1.75 -21.00 -23.70
CA SER A 355 1.19 -21.62 -22.51
C SER A 355 1.18 -23.15 -22.68
N GLU A 356 1.74 -23.87 -21.70
CA GLU A 356 1.69 -25.33 -21.61
C GLU A 356 0.80 -25.74 -20.45
N VAL A 357 -0.28 -26.47 -20.72
CA VAL A 357 -1.11 -27.10 -19.67
C VAL A 357 -0.49 -28.43 -19.29
N VAL A 358 0.05 -28.51 -18.07
CA VAL A 358 0.69 -29.74 -17.52
C VAL A 358 -0.33 -30.68 -16.89
N GLU A 359 -1.35 -30.12 -16.23
CA GLU A 359 -2.41 -30.89 -15.56
C GLU A 359 -3.74 -30.15 -15.68
N LYS A 360 -4.81 -30.91 -15.92
CA LYS A 360 -6.19 -30.41 -15.98
C LYS A 360 -7.07 -31.23 -15.04
N LYS A 361 -7.80 -30.56 -14.13
CA LYS A 361 -8.75 -31.19 -13.20
C LYS A 361 -10.15 -30.67 -13.50
N VAL A 362 -11.03 -31.55 -13.92
CA VAL A 362 -12.45 -31.23 -14.18
C VAL A 362 -13.27 -31.66 -12.97
N PRO A 363 -14.21 -30.83 -12.47
CA PRO A 363 -15.12 -31.27 -11.41
C PRO A 363 -16.00 -32.44 -11.89
N GLU A 364 -16.11 -33.48 -11.08
CA GLU A 364 -16.88 -34.69 -11.43
C GLU A 364 -18.37 -34.59 -11.05
N ALA A 365 -18.70 -33.76 -10.04
CA ALA A 365 -20.05 -33.60 -9.52
C ALA A 365 -20.30 -32.15 -9.08
N ASP A 366 -21.57 -31.78 -9.00
CA ASP A 366 -22.01 -30.49 -8.43
C ASP A 366 -21.94 -30.54 -6.91
N GLN A 367 -21.69 -29.39 -6.28
CA GLN A 367 -21.84 -29.19 -4.85
C GLN A 367 -23.15 -28.48 -4.55
N ILE A 368 -24.00 -29.10 -3.72
CA ILE A 368 -25.30 -28.54 -3.38
C ILE A 368 -25.36 -28.30 -1.87
N ILE A 369 -25.70 -27.06 -1.49
CA ILE A 369 -25.83 -26.61 -0.10
C ILE A 369 -27.32 -26.36 0.16
N ALA A 370 -27.89 -27.08 1.08
CA ALA A 370 -29.27 -26.87 1.52
C ALA A 370 -29.36 -25.66 2.45
N ASP A 371 -30.33 -24.79 2.22
CA ASP A 371 -30.63 -23.64 3.07
C ASP A 371 -32.05 -23.78 3.65
N ALA A 372 -32.13 -24.16 4.91
CA ALA A 372 -33.40 -24.32 5.62
C ALA A 372 -34.08 -22.98 5.96
N SER A 373 -33.42 -21.87 5.82
CA SER A 373 -34.02 -20.54 6.02
C SER A 373 -34.75 -20.01 4.81
N GLN A 374 -34.52 -20.60 3.63
CA GLN A 374 -35.10 -20.18 2.36
C GLN A 374 -36.17 -21.17 1.87
N PRO A 375 -37.27 -20.67 1.26
CA PRO A 375 -38.31 -21.53 0.74
C PRO A 375 -37.85 -22.32 -0.50
N ILE A 376 -38.50 -23.47 -0.75
CA ILE A 376 -38.30 -24.23 -1.98
C ILE A 376 -38.63 -23.34 -3.19
N GLY A 377 -37.67 -23.32 -4.14
CA GLY A 377 -37.73 -22.50 -5.34
C GLY A 377 -36.75 -21.33 -5.34
N VAL A 378 -36.12 -21.01 -4.20
CA VAL A 378 -34.96 -20.15 -4.13
C VAL A 378 -33.72 -20.97 -4.43
N ILE A 379 -32.99 -20.62 -5.45
CA ILE A 379 -31.73 -21.27 -5.86
C ILE A 379 -30.74 -20.24 -6.38
N SER A 380 -29.53 -20.27 -5.85
CA SER A 380 -28.39 -19.50 -6.34
C SER A 380 -27.32 -20.45 -6.84
N VAL A 381 -26.80 -20.24 -8.05
CA VAL A 381 -25.86 -21.15 -8.70
C VAL A 381 -24.58 -20.40 -9.07
N SER A 382 -23.42 -20.94 -8.67
CA SER A 382 -22.10 -20.49 -9.11
C SER A 382 -21.54 -21.46 -10.15
N SER A 383 -20.85 -20.94 -11.17
CA SER A 383 -20.26 -21.74 -12.24
C SER A 383 -19.10 -22.62 -11.75
N ALA A 384 -18.88 -23.74 -12.43
CA ALA A 384 -17.70 -24.55 -12.22
C ALA A 384 -16.44 -23.89 -12.79
N HIS A 385 -15.30 -24.11 -12.14
CA HIS A 385 -14.01 -23.75 -12.65
C HIS A 385 -13.11 -24.97 -12.75
N ILE A 386 -12.50 -25.14 -13.92
CA ILE A 386 -11.54 -26.22 -14.15
C ILE A 386 -10.24 -25.83 -13.47
N GLY A 387 -9.62 -26.76 -12.76
CA GLY A 387 -8.28 -26.60 -12.19
C GLY A 387 -7.22 -26.87 -13.25
N TYR A 388 -6.16 -26.07 -13.23
CA TYR A 388 -5.02 -26.22 -14.12
C TYR A 388 -3.70 -26.10 -13.37
N LYS A 389 -2.71 -26.91 -13.77
CA LYS A 389 -1.30 -26.54 -13.61
C LYS A 389 -0.75 -26.22 -14.97
N ALA A 390 -0.12 -25.07 -15.11
CA ALA A 390 0.37 -24.59 -16.39
C ALA A 390 1.73 -23.92 -16.23
N LYS A 391 2.46 -23.82 -17.32
CA LYS A 391 3.71 -23.10 -17.45
C LYS A 391 3.59 -22.10 -18.59
N LEU A 392 4.34 -21.01 -18.50
CA LEU A 392 4.53 -20.07 -19.60
C LEU A 392 5.97 -20.16 -20.07
N TRP A 393 6.13 -20.33 -21.37
CA TRP A 393 7.42 -20.43 -22.04
C TRP A 393 7.67 -19.19 -22.89
N LYS A 394 8.87 -18.63 -22.78
CA LYS A 394 9.41 -17.63 -23.69
C LYS A 394 10.17 -18.36 -24.79
N ILE A 395 9.80 -18.09 -26.03
CA ILE A 395 10.41 -18.70 -27.20
C ILE A 395 11.08 -17.60 -28.01
N VAL A 396 12.39 -17.72 -28.17
CA VAL A 396 13.17 -16.82 -29.03
C VAL A 396 13.41 -17.47 -30.36
N LYS A 397 13.10 -16.75 -31.43
CA LYS A 397 13.34 -17.17 -32.80
C LYS A 397 14.30 -16.22 -33.51
N GLU A 398 15.24 -16.75 -34.25
CA GLU A 398 16.10 -15.99 -35.17
C GLU A 398 15.89 -16.47 -36.60
N ASN A 399 15.60 -15.54 -37.50
CA ASN A 399 15.23 -15.86 -38.89
C ASN A 399 14.07 -16.88 -38.98
N GLY A 400 13.14 -16.87 -38.02
CA GLY A 400 12.00 -17.78 -37.95
C GLY A 400 12.30 -19.15 -37.33
N VAL A 401 13.56 -19.44 -36.96
CA VAL A 401 13.96 -20.68 -36.28
C VAL A 401 14.06 -20.47 -34.77
N GLU A 402 13.46 -21.38 -33.99
CA GLU A 402 13.57 -21.38 -32.52
C GLU A 402 15.02 -21.63 -32.11
N VAL A 403 15.60 -20.69 -31.33
CA VAL A 403 16.97 -20.75 -30.85
C VAL A 403 17.03 -20.87 -29.31
N SER A 404 15.95 -20.51 -28.62
CA SER A 404 15.85 -20.62 -27.15
C SER A 404 14.40 -20.82 -26.72
N ARG A 405 14.22 -21.62 -25.66
CA ARG A 405 12.94 -21.83 -24.96
C ARG A 405 13.20 -21.83 -23.46
N GLU A 406 12.65 -20.86 -22.76
CA GLU A 406 12.85 -20.67 -21.33
C GLU A 406 11.51 -20.63 -20.59
N GLN A 407 11.43 -21.31 -19.45
CA GLN A 407 10.25 -21.21 -18.60
C GLN A 407 10.22 -19.86 -17.87
N VAL A 408 9.22 -19.05 -18.16
CA VAL A 408 9.01 -17.74 -17.52
C VAL A 408 8.42 -17.90 -16.13
N ASN A 409 7.37 -18.73 -16.03
CA ASN A 409 6.68 -18.96 -14.75
C ASN A 409 5.93 -20.30 -14.75
N SER A 410 5.34 -20.64 -13.60
CA SER A 410 4.36 -21.70 -13.43
C SER A 410 3.18 -21.21 -12.62
N SER A 411 2.00 -21.79 -12.85
CA SER A 411 0.76 -21.38 -12.20
C SER A 411 -0.07 -22.58 -11.81
N ASN A 412 -0.77 -22.46 -10.68
CA ASN A 412 -1.70 -23.47 -10.19
C ASN A 412 -3.06 -22.81 -9.94
N TYR A 413 -4.06 -23.21 -10.72
CA TYR A 413 -5.44 -22.73 -10.63
C TYR A 413 -6.30 -23.79 -9.96
N LYS A 414 -7.01 -23.37 -8.91
CA LYS A 414 -7.86 -24.26 -8.14
C LYS A 414 -9.09 -24.69 -8.96
N MET A 415 -9.42 -25.98 -8.89
CA MET A 415 -10.69 -26.49 -9.35
C MET A 415 -11.79 -26.10 -8.33
N SER A 416 -12.96 -25.73 -8.84
CA SER A 416 -14.17 -25.50 -8.06
C SER A 416 -15.35 -26.15 -8.77
N PRO A 417 -16.14 -26.99 -8.10
CA PRO A 417 -17.35 -27.55 -8.71
C PRO A 417 -18.41 -26.48 -8.94
N ARG A 418 -19.34 -26.71 -9.84
CA ARG A 418 -20.58 -25.93 -9.91
C ARG A 418 -21.29 -26.07 -8.57
N THR A 419 -21.60 -24.96 -7.90
CA THR A 419 -22.16 -24.95 -6.55
C THR A 419 -23.55 -24.29 -6.57
N ALA A 420 -24.54 -24.92 -5.93
CA ALA A 420 -25.84 -24.32 -5.73
C ALA A 420 -26.17 -24.22 -4.23
N THR A 421 -26.68 -23.05 -3.81
CA THR A 421 -27.41 -22.93 -2.53
C THR A 421 -28.89 -23.00 -2.82
N VAL A 422 -29.61 -23.92 -2.18
CA VAL A 422 -30.98 -24.29 -2.50
C VAL A 422 -31.86 -24.20 -1.26
N GLY A 423 -32.92 -23.42 -1.35
CA GLY A 423 -33.95 -23.34 -0.31
C GLY A 423 -34.70 -24.68 -0.18
N ILE A 424 -34.86 -25.14 1.07
CA ILE A 424 -35.57 -26.42 1.38
C ILE A 424 -36.74 -26.22 2.33
N ALA A 425 -37.03 -25.02 2.81
CA ALA A 425 -38.14 -24.76 3.71
C ALA A 425 -39.48 -24.93 2.97
N SER A 426 -40.34 -25.78 3.52
CA SER A 426 -41.70 -25.98 3.02
C SER A 426 -42.60 -26.42 4.18
N PRO A 427 -43.87 -25.99 4.23
CA PRO A 427 -44.86 -26.53 5.14
C PRO A 427 -45.29 -27.98 4.77
N ASP A 428 -44.97 -28.43 3.54
CA ASP A 428 -45.24 -29.79 3.08
C ASP A 428 -43.99 -30.67 3.30
N PRO A 429 -44.07 -31.65 4.23
CA PRO A 429 -42.94 -32.57 4.50
C PRO A 429 -42.55 -33.43 3.28
N ASN A 430 -43.47 -33.70 2.38
CA ASN A 430 -43.19 -34.48 1.17
C ASN A 430 -42.35 -33.68 0.18
N ALA A 431 -42.66 -32.39 0.01
CA ALA A 431 -41.84 -31.47 -0.80
C ALA A 431 -40.41 -31.36 -0.24
N THR A 432 -40.25 -31.25 1.08
CA THR A 432 -38.93 -31.21 1.74
C THR A 432 -38.16 -32.53 1.51
N SER A 433 -38.81 -33.67 1.60
CA SER A 433 -38.20 -34.99 1.35
C SER A 433 -37.76 -35.15 -0.11
N GLN A 434 -38.58 -34.70 -1.08
CA GLN A 434 -38.22 -34.72 -2.49
C GLN A 434 -37.00 -33.84 -2.75
N MET A 435 -36.90 -32.65 -2.12
CA MET A 435 -35.75 -31.77 -2.25
C MET A 435 -34.48 -32.41 -1.65
N GLN A 436 -34.57 -33.04 -0.48
CA GLN A 436 -33.46 -33.77 0.14
C GLN A 436 -32.94 -34.90 -0.74
N ALA A 437 -33.86 -35.70 -1.33
CA ALA A 437 -33.51 -36.75 -2.28
C ALA A 437 -32.82 -36.19 -3.54
N ALA A 438 -33.31 -35.09 -4.08
CA ALA A 438 -32.69 -34.43 -5.23
C ALA A 438 -31.29 -33.89 -4.90
N ILE A 439 -31.11 -33.29 -3.74
CA ILE A 439 -29.79 -32.77 -3.28
C ILE A 439 -28.79 -33.93 -3.15
N ALA A 440 -29.21 -35.08 -2.66
CA ALA A 440 -28.36 -36.25 -2.53
C ALA A 440 -27.83 -36.80 -3.88
N THR A 441 -28.43 -36.43 -5.01
CA THR A 441 -27.93 -36.81 -6.34
C THR A 441 -26.67 -36.03 -6.77
N SER A 442 -26.30 -34.97 -6.05
CA SER A 442 -25.20 -34.05 -6.44
C SER A 442 -25.33 -33.51 -7.86
N SER A 443 -26.57 -33.27 -8.31
CA SER A 443 -26.88 -32.73 -9.63
C SER A 443 -27.83 -31.52 -9.52
N ILE A 444 -27.31 -30.34 -9.87
CA ILE A 444 -28.11 -29.09 -9.85
C ILE A 444 -29.28 -29.19 -10.85
N ASP A 445 -29.10 -29.88 -11.95
CA ASP A 445 -30.16 -30.03 -12.95
C ASP A 445 -31.32 -30.91 -12.43
N THR A 446 -31.00 -31.96 -11.67
CA THR A 446 -31.99 -32.76 -10.95
C THR A 446 -32.74 -31.91 -9.91
N VAL A 447 -32.03 -31.08 -9.15
CA VAL A 447 -32.65 -30.18 -8.15
C VAL A 447 -33.58 -29.18 -8.83
N LYS A 448 -33.18 -28.56 -9.95
CA LYS A 448 -34.03 -27.64 -10.73
C LYS A 448 -35.30 -28.32 -11.25
N ALA A 449 -35.17 -29.53 -11.77
CA ALA A 449 -36.30 -30.33 -12.23
C ALA A 449 -37.25 -30.63 -11.08
N THR A 450 -36.74 -31.02 -9.92
CA THR A 450 -37.52 -31.29 -8.71
C THR A 450 -38.26 -30.05 -8.23
N ILE A 451 -37.60 -28.88 -8.19
CA ILE A 451 -38.23 -27.60 -7.87
C ILE A 451 -39.39 -27.32 -8.82
N SER A 452 -39.22 -27.52 -10.13
CA SER A 452 -40.26 -27.33 -11.12
C SER A 452 -41.47 -28.26 -10.91
N ASN A 453 -41.20 -29.55 -10.60
CA ASN A 453 -42.21 -30.53 -10.32
C ASN A 453 -43.01 -30.20 -9.04
N ILE A 454 -42.33 -29.80 -7.97
CA ILE A 454 -42.99 -29.41 -6.71
C ILE A 454 -43.90 -28.18 -6.95
N LYS A 455 -43.40 -27.16 -7.68
CA LYS A 455 -44.21 -26.02 -8.03
C LYS A 455 -45.42 -26.38 -8.88
N ALA A 456 -45.30 -27.30 -9.83
CA ALA A 456 -46.39 -27.79 -10.63
C ALA A 456 -47.44 -28.56 -9.79
N GLN A 457 -47.01 -29.41 -8.86
CA GLN A 457 -47.88 -30.12 -7.91
C GLN A 457 -48.64 -29.14 -7.01
N GLN A 458 -47.94 -28.13 -6.47
CA GLN A 458 -48.57 -27.11 -5.63
C GLN A 458 -49.61 -26.29 -6.40
N ALA A 459 -49.29 -25.91 -7.64
CA ALA A 459 -50.23 -25.20 -8.51
C ALA A 459 -51.46 -26.05 -8.87
N ALA A 460 -51.26 -27.33 -9.16
CA ALA A 460 -52.37 -28.28 -9.41
C ALA A 460 -53.24 -28.47 -8.16
N ALA A 461 -52.65 -28.62 -6.97
CA ALA A 461 -53.37 -28.71 -5.72
C ALA A 461 -54.20 -27.45 -5.41
N ALA A 462 -53.62 -26.27 -5.67
CA ALA A 462 -54.28 -24.97 -5.47
C ALA A 462 -55.46 -24.74 -6.45
N ALA A 463 -55.47 -25.43 -7.57
CA ALA A 463 -56.54 -25.36 -8.59
C ALA A 463 -57.73 -26.30 -8.30
N LEU A 464 -57.64 -27.19 -7.31
CA LEU A 464 -58.71 -28.09 -6.94
C LEU A 464 -59.84 -27.38 -6.22
N THR A 465 -61.07 -27.73 -6.57
CA THR A 465 -62.24 -27.21 -5.85
C THR A 465 -62.42 -27.87 -4.48
N PRO A 466 -63.13 -27.28 -3.53
CA PRO A 466 -63.40 -27.90 -2.22
C PRO A 466 -64.05 -29.28 -2.33
N GLU A 467 -64.92 -29.52 -3.31
CA GLU A 467 -65.57 -30.79 -3.58
C GLU A 467 -64.57 -31.86 -4.06
N GLN A 468 -63.61 -31.46 -4.92
CA GLN A 468 -62.54 -32.37 -5.38
C GLN A 468 -61.56 -32.73 -4.26
N LEU A 469 -61.23 -31.77 -3.39
CA LEU A 469 -60.40 -31.99 -2.22
C LEU A 469 -61.05 -33.00 -1.22
N GLN A 470 -62.38 -32.86 -1.01
CA GLN A 470 -63.10 -33.76 -0.16
C GLN A 470 -63.16 -35.21 -0.74
N ALA A 471 -63.41 -35.32 -2.07
CA ALA A 471 -63.38 -36.64 -2.73
C ALA A 471 -62.00 -37.34 -2.67
N ILE A 472 -60.89 -36.58 -2.77
CA ILE A 472 -59.53 -37.13 -2.63
C ILE A 472 -59.32 -37.59 -1.20
N ALA A 473 -59.71 -36.79 -0.20
CA ALA A 473 -59.54 -37.15 1.21
C ALA A 473 -60.33 -38.42 1.56
N GLU A 474 -61.59 -38.58 1.07
CA GLU A 474 -62.41 -39.77 1.26
C GLU A 474 -61.79 -41.03 0.58
N ALA A 475 -61.26 -40.87 -0.64
CA ALA A 475 -60.54 -41.96 -1.33
C ALA A 475 -59.24 -42.38 -0.62
N GLN A 476 -58.47 -41.44 -0.06
CA GLN A 476 -57.28 -41.76 0.74
C GLN A 476 -57.64 -42.46 2.05
N ALA A 477 -58.69 -42.02 2.73
CA ALA A 477 -59.16 -42.70 3.95
C ALA A 477 -59.61 -44.13 3.69
N GLN A 478 -60.32 -44.39 2.59
CA GLN A 478 -60.75 -45.73 2.16
C GLN A 478 -59.54 -46.60 1.80
N ALA A 479 -58.53 -46.06 1.12
CA ALA A 479 -57.30 -46.81 0.80
C ALA A 479 -56.48 -47.15 2.04
N ALA A 480 -56.37 -46.22 3.01
CA ALA A 480 -55.70 -46.47 4.29
C ALA A 480 -56.43 -47.54 5.12
N GLN A 481 -57.77 -47.53 5.15
CA GLN A 481 -58.57 -48.52 5.82
C GLN A 481 -58.37 -49.92 5.17
N ALA A 482 -58.42 -49.99 3.84
CA ALA A 482 -58.17 -51.23 3.11
C ALA A 482 -56.77 -51.82 3.35
N GLN A 483 -55.73 -50.96 3.52
CA GLN A 483 -54.40 -51.44 3.88
C GLN A 483 -54.30 -51.93 5.33
N GLN A 484 -55.05 -51.33 6.28
CA GLN A 484 -55.12 -51.80 7.66
C GLN A 484 -55.90 -53.16 7.76
N ASP A 485 -56.98 -53.24 6.99
CA ASP A 485 -57.78 -54.50 6.98
C ASP A 485 -57.01 -55.64 6.31
N ALA A 486 -56.20 -55.35 5.28
CA ALA A 486 -55.29 -56.37 4.69
C ALA A 486 -54.14 -56.79 5.62
N ALA A 487 -53.67 -55.87 6.45
CA ALA A 487 -52.61 -56.17 7.44
C ALA A 487 -53.12 -56.88 8.69
N ALA A 488 -54.45 -56.77 9.02
CA ALA A 488 -55.09 -57.45 10.13
C ALA A 488 -55.64 -58.85 9.78
N GLY A 489 -55.68 -59.19 8.48
CA GLY A 489 -56.14 -60.48 7.97
C GLY A 489 -55.06 -61.56 7.69
N ASN A 490 -53.80 -61.32 8.10
CA ASN A 490 -52.69 -62.27 7.97
C ASN A 490 -52.26 -62.86 9.34
#